data_d9898b61b0b387207af770ac477b971b
#
_entry.id   d9898b61b0b387207af770ac477b971b
#
_cell.length_a   1.000
_cell.length_b   1.000
_cell.length_c   1.000
_cell.angle_alpha   90.00
_cell.angle_beta   90.00
_cell.angle_gamma   90.00
#
_symmetry.space_group_name_H-M   'P 1'
#
loop_
_entity.id
_entity.type
_entity.pdbx_description
1 polymer ?
#
loop_
_entity_poly.entity_id
_entity_poly.type
_entity_poly.pdbx_seq_one_letter_code
_entity_poly.pdbx_strand_id
1 'polypeptide(L)'
;MAAQIQIYLASSSPRRQELLTQMGVCFSILKQNVQEIRTADETPEDFVLRLAKEKAVAGYQQNVSAQLPVLGADTIVVTDEQVLGKPADKQHALAMLLSLSGRTHRVMTAVALKNTERLETVLNISQVTFATLTPSLCENYWNTGEPVDKAGAYAIQGKGAVFIEKLQGSYSGVMGLPIYETAQLLKKFHIHVF
;
A
#
# COMPACT_ATOMS: atom_id res chain seq x y z
N MET A 1 -4.53 -31.56 1.98
CA MET A 1 -5.82 -30.87 1.89
C MET A 1 -5.55 -29.45 1.37
N ALA A 2 -6.28 -28.97 0.37
CA ALA A 2 -6.13 -27.57 -0.07
C ALA A 2 -6.54 -26.65 1.08
N ALA A 3 -5.73 -25.62 1.37
CA ALA A 3 -6.06 -24.67 2.42
C ALA A 3 -7.33 -23.91 2.04
N GLN A 4 -8.26 -23.80 2.97
CA GLN A 4 -9.54 -23.12 2.74
C GLN A 4 -9.31 -21.61 2.66
N ILE A 5 -9.87 -20.94 1.64
CA ILE A 5 -9.82 -19.50 1.49
C ILE A 5 -10.50 -18.83 2.69
N GLN A 6 -9.83 -17.87 3.31
CA GLN A 6 -10.30 -17.15 4.48
C GLN A 6 -10.83 -15.75 4.14
N ILE A 7 -10.23 -15.10 3.13
CA ILE A 7 -10.60 -13.75 2.69
C ILE A 7 -10.46 -13.60 1.18
N TYR A 8 -11.01 -12.54 0.63
CA TYR A 8 -10.66 -12.04 -0.69
C TYR A 8 -9.76 -10.81 -0.57
N LEU A 9 -8.78 -10.68 -1.48
CA LEU A 9 -7.92 -9.51 -1.61
C LEU A 9 -8.36 -8.68 -2.81
N ALA A 10 -8.91 -7.49 -2.56
CA ALA A 10 -9.27 -6.50 -3.59
C ALA A 10 -8.05 -5.68 -4.01
N SER A 11 -7.01 -6.36 -4.49
CA SER A 11 -5.77 -5.73 -4.98
C SER A 11 -4.99 -6.68 -5.88
N SER A 12 -4.47 -6.13 -6.98
CA SER A 12 -3.55 -6.84 -7.89
C SER A 12 -2.07 -6.71 -7.46
N SER A 13 -1.77 -5.99 -6.39
CA SER A 13 -0.39 -5.76 -5.94
C SER A 13 0.31 -7.06 -5.53
N PRO A 14 1.40 -7.48 -6.21
CA PRO A 14 2.16 -8.67 -5.83
C PRO A 14 2.70 -8.58 -4.41
N ARG A 15 3.13 -7.40 -3.98
CA ARG A 15 3.68 -7.15 -2.63
C ARG A 15 2.66 -7.45 -1.53
N ARG A 16 1.40 -7.05 -1.70
CA ARG A 16 0.33 -7.35 -0.74
C ARG A 16 0.02 -8.84 -0.68
N GLN A 17 0.09 -9.52 -1.82
CA GLN A 17 -0.06 -10.97 -1.91
C GLN A 17 1.06 -11.69 -1.15
N GLU A 18 2.31 -11.28 -1.36
CA GLU A 18 3.49 -11.81 -0.65
C GLU A 18 3.35 -11.64 0.87
N LEU A 19 2.96 -10.44 1.33
CA LEU A 19 2.78 -10.17 2.75
C LEU A 19 1.62 -10.96 3.39
N LEU A 20 0.50 -11.13 2.69
CA LEU A 20 -0.59 -12.01 3.16
C LEU A 20 -0.15 -13.48 3.20
N THR A 21 0.60 -13.92 2.21
CA THR A 21 1.18 -15.29 2.19
C THR A 21 2.15 -15.48 3.37
N GLN A 22 3.00 -14.48 3.64
CA GLN A 22 3.89 -14.49 4.80
C GLN A 22 3.13 -14.59 6.13
N MET A 23 1.94 -14.00 6.22
CA MET A 23 1.05 -14.10 7.38
C MET A 23 0.35 -15.46 7.49
N GLY A 24 0.49 -16.36 6.53
CA GLY A 24 -0.24 -17.63 6.49
C GLY A 24 -1.72 -17.49 6.13
N VAL A 25 -2.16 -16.33 5.63
CA VAL A 25 -3.55 -16.08 5.27
C VAL A 25 -3.84 -16.65 3.89
N CYS A 26 -4.86 -17.50 3.79
CA CYS A 26 -5.34 -18.04 2.51
C CYS A 26 -6.33 -17.07 1.87
N PHE A 27 -6.04 -16.61 0.67
CA PHE A 27 -6.86 -15.61 -0.02
C PHE A 27 -7.05 -15.92 -1.51
N SER A 28 -8.10 -15.32 -2.10
CA SER A 28 -8.27 -15.21 -3.54
C SER A 28 -8.30 -13.74 -3.96
N ILE A 29 -7.83 -13.46 -5.17
CA ILE A 29 -7.73 -12.09 -5.69
C ILE A 29 -9.04 -11.69 -6.35
N LEU A 30 -9.53 -10.49 -6.03
CA LEU A 30 -10.60 -9.81 -6.75
C LEU A 30 -10.01 -8.59 -7.49
N LYS A 31 -10.24 -8.53 -8.80
CA LYS A 31 -9.92 -7.33 -9.56
C LYS A 31 -10.99 -6.28 -9.30
N GLN A 32 -10.59 -5.09 -8.96
CA GLN A 32 -11.48 -3.94 -8.77
C GLN A 32 -10.93 -2.75 -9.54
N ASN A 33 -11.82 -1.82 -9.90
CA ASN A 33 -11.46 -0.58 -10.57
C ASN A 33 -12.04 0.58 -9.76
N VAL A 34 -11.20 1.20 -8.94
CA VAL A 34 -11.51 2.38 -8.13
C VAL A 34 -10.69 3.54 -8.65
N GLN A 35 -11.33 4.70 -8.84
CA GLN A 35 -10.64 5.91 -9.27
C GLN A 35 -9.83 6.49 -8.11
N GLU A 36 -8.51 6.57 -8.27
CA GLU A 36 -7.58 7.06 -7.24
C GLU A 36 -7.36 8.58 -7.39
N ILE A 37 -8.45 9.37 -7.34
CA ILE A 37 -8.41 10.83 -7.47
C ILE A 37 -8.69 11.46 -6.10
N ARG A 38 -7.74 12.29 -5.62
CA ARG A 38 -7.89 13.06 -4.38
C ARG A 38 -8.72 14.32 -4.64
N THR A 39 -9.66 14.64 -3.73
CA THR A 39 -10.38 15.91 -3.75
C THR A 39 -9.57 17.01 -3.06
N ALA A 40 -9.88 18.28 -3.38
CA ALA A 40 -9.09 19.44 -2.90
C ALA A 40 -9.08 19.56 -1.36
N ASP A 41 -10.20 19.24 -0.72
CA ASP A 41 -10.38 19.39 0.74
C ASP A 41 -10.01 18.13 1.53
N GLU A 42 -9.56 17.08 0.87
CA GLU A 42 -9.27 15.79 1.50
C GLU A 42 -7.85 15.78 2.07
N THR A 43 -7.67 15.43 3.35
CA THR A 43 -6.35 15.21 3.91
C THR A 43 -5.69 13.96 3.31
N PRO A 44 -4.37 13.81 3.32
CA PRO A 44 -3.71 12.57 2.87
C PRO A 44 -4.22 11.34 3.63
N GLU A 45 -4.48 11.47 4.92
CA GLU A 45 -5.03 10.43 5.79
C GLU A 45 -6.43 9.98 5.35
N ASP A 46 -7.32 10.95 5.10
CA ASP A 46 -8.69 10.68 4.64
C ASP A 46 -8.68 10.04 3.26
N PHE A 47 -7.82 10.52 2.37
CA PHE A 47 -7.67 9.99 1.02
C PHE A 47 -7.30 8.51 1.01
N VAL A 48 -6.21 8.14 1.71
CA VAL A 48 -5.76 6.74 1.74
C VAL A 48 -6.77 5.82 2.43
N LEU A 49 -7.44 6.31 3.49
CA LEU A 49 -8.51 5.58 4.18
C LEU A 49 -9.73 5.37 3.28
N ARG A 50 -10.16 6.41 2.56
CA ARG A 50 -11.27 6.31 1.60
C ARG A 50 -10.96 5.29 0.50
N LEU A 51 -9.78 5.36 -0.11
CA LEU A 51 -9.39 4.43 -1.17
C LEU A 51 -9.36 2.97 -0.69
N ALA A 52 -8.84 2.72 0.51
CA ALA A 52 -8.85 1.37 1.07
C ALA A 52 -10.28 0.85 1.28
N LYS A 53 -11.19 1.69 1.81
CA LYS A 53 -12.62 1.38 1.98
C LYS A 53 -13.31 1.10 0.65
N GLU A 54 -13.14 1.99 -0.33
CA GLU A 54 -13.75 1.84 -1.65
C GLU A 54 -13.29 0.57 -2.35
N LYS A 55 -12.00 0.22 -2.25
CA LYS A 55 -11.46 -1.04 -2.78
C LYS A 55 -12.09 -2.25 -2.11
N ALA A 56 -12.22 -2.25 -0.78
CA ALA A 56 -12.87 -3.34 -0.05
C ALA A 56 -14.36 -3.47 -0.42
N VAL A 57 -15.08 -2.35 -0.50
CA VAL A 57 -16.51 -2.33 -0.86
C VAL A 57 -16.72 -2.77 -2.30
N ALA A 58 -15.94 -2.24 -3.25
CA ALA A 58 -16.04 -2.63 -4.66
C ALA A 58 -15.76 -4.13 -4.88
N GLY A 59 -14.76 -4.67 -4.19
CA GLY A 59 -14.49 -6.11 -4.20
C GLY A 59 -15.63 -6.93 -3.57
N TYR A 60 -16.20 -6.45 -2.48
CA TYR A 60 -17.31 -7.11 -1.80
C TYR A 60 -18.57 -7.16 -2.68
N GLN A 61 -18.88 -6.08 -3.39
CA GLN A 61 -20.02 -6.00 -4.31
C GLN A 61 -19.91 -6.97 -5.51
N GLN A 62 -18.69 -7.27 -5.94
CA GLN A 62 -18.47 -8.24 -7.04
C GLN A 62 -18.62 -9.70 -6.59
N ASN A 63 -18.51 -9.96 -5.28
CA ASN A 63 -18.46 -11.30 -4.73
C ASN A 63 -19.79 -11.69 -4.07
N VAL A 64 -20.84 -11.78 -4.88
CA VAL A 64 -22.23 -11.99 -4.45
C VAL A 64 -22.46 -13.32 -3.71
N SER A 65 -21.60 -14.32 -3.86
CA SER A 65 -21.80 -15.66 -3.36
C SER A 65 -20.99 -16.04 -2.12
N ALA A 66 -20.00 -15.25 -1.74
CA ALA A 66 -19.11 -15.60 -0.64
C ALA A 66 -19.38 -14.75 0.61
N GLN A 67 -19.66 -15.42 1.69
CA GLN A 67 -19.76 -14.84 3.03
C GLN A 67 -18.39 -14.40 3.59
N LEU A 68 -17.30 -14.53 2.80
CA LEU A 68 -15.95 -14.22 3.23
C LEU A 68 -15.67 -12.71 3.17
N PRO A 69 -14.92 -12.19 4.14
CA PRO A 69 -14.52 -10.79 4.14
C PRO A 69 -13.61 -10.43 2.94
N VAL A 70 -13.69 -9.17 2.52
CA VAL A 70 -12.85 -8.60 1.46
C VAL A 70 -11.91 -7.56 2.05
N LEU A 71 -10.61 -7.76 1.84
CA LEU A 71 -9.54 -6.85 2.22
C LEU A 71 -9.22 -5.92 1.06
N GLY A 72 -9.38 -4.61 1.29
CA GLY A 72 -8.89 -3.55 0.43
C GLY A 72 -7.73 -2.83 1.12
N ALA A 73 -6.77 -2.34 0.36
CA ALA A 73 -5.66 -1.55 0.90
C ALA A 73 -5.21 -0.50 -0.10
N ASP A 74 -4.72 0.60 0.43
CA ASP A 74 -4.08 1.65 -0.36
C ASP A 74 -2.82 2.17 0.32
N THR A 75 -1.88 2.71 -0.48
CA THR A 75 -0.59 3.21 0.01
C THR A 75 -0.21 4.46 -0.75
N ILE A 76 0.10 5.52 -0.02
CA ILE A 76 0.56 6.80 -0.55
C ILE A 76 1.87 7.23 0.10
N VAL A 77 2.67 7.98 -0.64
CA VAL A 77 3.85 8.69 -0.14
C VAL A 77 3.50 10.16 -0.02
N VAL A 78 3.87 10.79 1.10
CA VAL A 78 3.50 12.18 1.39
C VAL A 78 4.74 12.98 1.80
N THR A 79 4.98 14.09 1.12
CA THR A 79 5.99 15.10 1.47
C THR A 79 5.38 16.49 1.37
N ASP A 80 5.59 17.35 2.38
CA ASP A 80 5.01 18.71 2.44
C ASP A 80 3.49 18.75 2.14
N GLU A 81 2.73 17.79 2.67
CA GLU A 81 1.29 17.60 2.44
C GLU A 81 0.91 17.25 0.97
N GLN A 82 1.90 17.09 0.10
CA GLN A 82 1.69 16.60 -1.26
C GLN A 82 1.69 15.07 -1.30
N VAL A 83 0.68 14.50 -1.92
CA VAL A 83 0.59 13.08 -2.17
C VAL A 83 1.35 12.74 -3.45
N LEU A 84 2.37 11.91 -3.33
CA LEU A 84 3.11 11.36 -4.47
C LEU A 84 2.50 10.01 -4.85
N GLY A 85 1.78 9.99 -5.96
CA GLY A 85 1.25 8.77 -6.58
C GLY A 85 2.31 7.99 -7.36
N LYS A 86 1.85 7.20 -8.32
CA LYS A 86 2.74 6.52 -9.28
C LYS A 86 3.28 7.52 -10.29
N PRO A 87 4.54 7.39 -10.72
CA PRO A 87 5.08 8.26 -11.76
C PRO A 87 4.37 8.00 -13.10
N ALA A 88 4.06 9.07 -13.83
CA ALA A 88 3.48 8.98 -15.17
C ALA A 88 4.53 8.59 -16.22
N ASP A 89 5.76 9.06 -16.04
CA ASP A 89 6.90 8.87 -16.94
C ASP A 89 8.23 8.98 -16.19
N LYS A 90 9.35 8.88 -16.93
CA LYS A 90 10.71 9.02 -16.41
C LYS A 90 10.96 10.38 -15.74
N GLN A 91 10.54 11.48 -16.35
CA GLN A 91 10.80 12.83 -15.83
C GLN A 91 10.05 13.03 -14.52
N HIS A 92 8.80 12.58 -14.45
CA HIS A 92 8.00 12.61 -13.24
C HIS A 92 8.62 11.76 -12.12
N ALA A 93 9.12 10.54 -12.42
CA ALA A 93 9.80 9.71 -11.45
C ALA A 93 11.09 10.36 -10.89
N LEU A 94 11.91 10.96 -11.76
CA LEU A 94 13.13 11.67 -11.34
C LEU A 94 12.79 12.87 -10.45
N ALA A 95 11.76 13.64 -10.80
CA ALA A 95 11.30 14.77 -10.00
C ALA A 95 10.81 14.30 -8.61
N MET A 96 10.03 13.21 -8.54
CA MET A 96 9.60 12.61 -7.26
C MET A 96 10.79 12.21 -6.41
N LEU A 97 11.75 11.43 -6.94
CA LEU A 97 12.93 10.97 -6.20
C LEU A 97 13.76 12.13 -5.68
N LEU A 98 13.98 13.15 -6.50
CA LEU A 98 14.75 14.36 -6.11
C LEU A 98 13.99 15.18 -5.05
N SER A 99 12.67 15.22 -5.06
CA SER A 99 11.88 15.89 -4.02
C SER A 99 11.98 15.20 -2.66
N LEU A 100 12.29 13.90 -2.64
CA LEU A 100 12.50 13.11 -1.44
C LEU A 100 13.97 13.09 -0.96
N SER A 101 14.90 13.53 -1.81
CA SER A 101 16.35 13.49 -1.56
C SER A 101 16.75 14.24 -0.29
N GLY A 102 17.50 13.59 0.62
CA GLY A 102 18.01 14.19 1.86
C GLY A 102 16.91 14.57 2.85
N ARG A 103 15.69 14.03 2.72
CA ARG A 103 14.54 14.43 3.51
C ARG A 103 13.82 13.24 4.12
N THR A 104 13.06 13.52 5.17
CA THR A 104 12.10 12.57 5.75
C THR A 104 10.72 12.81 5.16
N HIS A 105 10.09 11.75 4.69
CA HIS A 105 8.73 11.75 4.18
C HIS A 105 7.87 10.70 4.89
N ARG A 106 6.55 10.83 4.77
CA ARG A 106 5.59 9.87 5.33
C ARG A 106 5.17 8.86 4.27
N VAL A 107 5.06 7.60 4.68
CA VAL A 107 4.38 6.56 3.89
C VAL A 107 3.18 6.14 4.70
N MET A 108 2.00 6.27 4.12
CA MET A 108 0.74 5.94 4.75
C MET A 108 0.11 4.75 4.03
N THR A 109 -0.22 3.72 4.80
CA THR A 109 -0.95 2.57 4.28
C THR A 109 -2.19 2.34 5.10
N ALA A 110 -3.35 2.41 4.44
CA ALA A 110 -4.63 2.04 5.00
C ALA A 110 -5.05 0.64 4.55
N VAL A 111 -5.64 -0.10 5.47
CA VAL A 111 -6.27 -1.40 5.21
C VAL A 111 -7.71 -1.35 5.67
N ALA A 112 -8.61 -1.84 4.84
CA ALA A 112 -10.04 -1.99 5.14
C ALA A 112 -10.44 -3.44 5.00
N LEU A 113 -11.27 -3.94 5.91
CA LEU A 113 -11.85 -5.28 5.85
C LEU A 113 -13.37 -5.17 5.92
N LYS A 114 -14.07 -5.70 4.91
CA LYS A 114 -15.52 -5.62 4.73
C LYS A 114 -16.15 -7.00 4.68
N ASN A 115 -17.18 -7.24 5.52
CA ASN A 115 -18.10 -8.37 5.39
C ASN A 115 -19.56 -7.86 5.34
N THR A 116 -20.54 -8.73 5.48
CA THR A 116 -21.98 -8.37 5.50
C THR A 116 -22.33 -7.37 6.59
N GLU A 117 -21.72 -7.50 7.77
CA GLU A 117 -22.13 -6.81 8.98
C GLU A 117 -21.40 -5.47 9.17
N ARG A 118 -20.08 -5.41 8.80
CA ARG A 118 -19.23 -4.28 9.15
C ARG A 118 -18.13 -4.00 8.12
N LEU A 119 -17.64 -2.79 8.21
CA LEU A 119 -16.45 -2.31 7.53
C LEU A 119 -15.52 -1.69 8.57
N GLU A 120 -14.37 -2.28 8.78
CA GLU A 120 -13.36 -1.81 9.72
C GLU A 120 -12.10 -1.37 8.97
N THR A 121 -11.40 -0.39 9.52
CA THR A 121 -10.18 0.13 8.91
C THR A 121 -9.06 0.30 9.93
N VAL A 122 -7.84 0.21 9.45
CA VAL A 122 -6.63 0.62 10.17
C VAL A 122 -5.77 1.50 9.27
N LEU A 123 -5.04 2.42 9.87
CA LEU A 123 -4.08 3.30 9.20
C LEU A 123 -2.72 3.12 9.85
N ASN A 124 -1.70 2.83 9.06
CA ASN A 124 -0.30 2.86 9.48
C ASN A 124 0.40 4.05 8.81
N ILE A 125 1.15 4.81 9.62
CA ILE A 125 1.98 5.92 9.15
C ILE A 125 3.42 5.63 9.54
N SER A 126 4.29 5.56 8.55
CA SER A 126 5.73 5.34 8.73
C SER A 126 6.51 6.53 8.17
N GLN A 127 7.65 6.83 8.78
CA GLN A 127 8.58 7.85 8.32
C GLN A 127 9.79 7.18 7.67
N VAL A 128 10.14 7.64 6.48
CA VAL A 128 11.31 7.17 5.72
C VAL A 128 12.21 8.35 5.45
N THR A 129 13.49 8.25 5.83
CA THR A 129 14.49 9.28 5.56
C THR A 129 15.40 8.80 4.43
N PHE A 130 15.51 9.60 3.39
CA PHE A 130 16.41 9.34 2.27
C PHE A 130 17.77 10.02 2.46
N ALA A 131 18.81 9.34 2.01
CA ALA A 131 20.10 9.94 1.72
C ALA A 131 19.98 11.02 0.66
N THR A 132 21.01 11.88 0.54
CA THR A 132 21.08 12.82 -0.57
C THR A 132 21.29 12.08 -1.89
N LEU A 133 20.35 12.22 -2.82
CA LEU A 133 20.37 11.59 -4.13
C LEU A 133 20.93 12.54 -5.19
N THR A 134 21.69 12.00 -6.12
CA THR A 134 22.11 12.73 -7.33
C THR A 134 21.19 12.43 -8.51
N PRO A 135 21.04 13.35 -9.48
CA PRO A 135 20.27 13.08 -10.70
C PRO A 135 20.69 11.80 -11.42
N SER A 136 22.01 11.56 -11.51
CA SER A 136 22.55 10.34 -12.13
C SER A 136 22.12 9.06 -11.40
N LEU A 137 22.11 9.08 -10.06
CA LEU A 137 21.65 7.93 -9.26
C LEU A 137 20.16 7.65 -9.48
N CYS A 138 19.33 8.71 -9.52
CA CYS A 138 17.90 8.58 -9.82
C CYS A 138 17.66 8.02 -11.23
N GLU A 139 18.43 8.49 -12.21
CA GLU A 139 18.35 8.00 -13.58
C GLU A 139 18.74 6.52 -13.70
N ASN A 140 19.84 6.12 -13.06
CA ASN A 140 20.29 4.73 -13.02
C ASN A 140 19.22 3.83 -12.37
N TYR A 141 18.57 4.32 -11.32
CA TYR A 141 17.48 3.58 -10.67
C TYR A 141 16.24 3.46 -11.55
N TRP A 142 15.85 4.53 -12.26
CA TRP A 142 14.76 4.46 -13.24
C TRP A 142 15.01 3.38 -14.30
N ASN A 143 16.24 3.30 -14.82
CA ASN A 143 16.62 2.34 -15.85
C ASN A 143 16.54 0.87 -15.40
N THR A 144 16.37 0.62 -14.09
CA THR A 144 16.10 -0.73 -13.57
C THR A 144 14.66 -1.19 -13.80
N GLY A 145 13.74 -0.29 -14.15
CA GLY A 145 12.32 -0.55 -14.30
C GLY A 145 11.55 -0.64 -12.98
N GLU A 146 12.22 -0.64 -11.83
CA GLU A 146 11.58 -0.81 -10.51
C GLU A 146 10.62 0.34 -10.14
N PRO A 147 10.88 1.63 -10.47
CA PRO A 147 10.03 2.76 -10.10
C PRO A 147 8.63 2.78 -10.70
N VAL A 148 8.42 2.17 -11.85
CA VAL A 148 7.29 2.43 -12.79
C VAL A 148 5.91 2.37 -12.15
N ASP A 149 5.67 1.48 -11.19
CA ASP A 149 4.34 1.27 -10.58
C ASP A 149 4.33 1.54 -9.07
N LYS A 150 5.26 2.34 -8.58
CA LYS A 150 5.44 2.60 -7.16
C LYS A 150 5.03 4.02 -6.78
N ALA A 151 4.26 4.17 -5.70
CA ALA A 151 4.01 5.47 -5.09
C ALA A 151 5.35 6.10 -4.65
N GLY A 152 5.56 7.39 -4.98
CA GLY A 152 6.83 8.06 -4.73
C GLY A 152 8.01 7.54 -5.56
N ALA A 153 7.76 6.71 -6.57
CA ALA A 153 8.74 6.16 -7.49
C ALA A 153 9.87 5.31 -6.85
N TYR A 154 9.63 4.64 -5.71
CA TYR A 154 10.62 3.73 -5.10
C TYR A 154 10.00 2.52 -4.41
N ALA A 155 10.84 1.51 -4.16
CA ALA A 155 10.47 0.31 -3.40
C ALA A 155 11.48 0.02 -2.30
N ILE A 156 11.01 -0.01 -1.03
CA ILE A 156 11.87 -0.28 0.14
C ILE A 156 12.45 -1.70 0.14
N GLN A 157 11.72 -2.68 -0.43
CA GLN A 157 12.14 -4.07 -0.50
C GLN A 157 13.01 -4.40 -1.73
N GLY A 158 13.23 -3.42 -2.61
CA GLY A 158 13.99 -3.59 -3.83
C GLY A 158 15.30 -2.79 -3.82
N LYS A 159 15.75 -2.41 -5.02
CA LYS A 159 16.98 -1.61 -5.21
C LYS A 159 16.85 -0.22 -4.60
N GLY A 160 15.64 0.34 -4.49
CA GLY A 160 15.38 1.61 -3.82
C GLY A 160 15.75 1.63 -2.34
N ALA A 161 15.97 0.47 -1.71
CA ALA A 161 16.44 0.38 -0.33
C ALA A 161 17.77 1.12 -0.10
N VAL A 162 18.63 1.22 -1.11
CA VAL A 162 19.94 1.93 -1.00
C VAL A 162 19.79 3.43 -0.78
N PHE A 163 18.60 4.00 -0.98
CA PHE A 163 18.32 5.41 -0.73
C PHE A 163 17.95 5.70 0.72
N ILE A 164 17.60 4.66 1.49
CA ILE A 164 16.97 4.80 2.79
C ILE A 164 18.02 4.76 3.89
N GLU A 165 18.22 5.91 4.56
CA GLU A 165 19.08 5.98 5.76
C GLU A 165 18.37 5.53 7.01
N LYS A 166 17.06 5.82 7.12
CA LYS A 166 16.29 5.53 8.33
C LYS A 166 14.84 5.21 8.00
N LEU A 167 14.31 4.22 8.69
CA LEU A 167 12.88 3.90 8.77
C LEU A 167 12.43 3.99 10.23
N GLN A 168 11.35 4.73 10.47
CA GLN A 168 10.64 4.75 11.75
C GLN A 168 9.17 4.34 11.50
N GLY A 169 8.78 3.18 12.00
CA GLY A 169 7.44 2.61 11.79
C GLY A 169 7.49 1.20 11.22
N SER A 170 6.53 0.86 10.36
CA SER A 170 6.32 -0.48 9.82
C SER A 170 6.98 -0.66 8.45
N TYR A 171 7.98 -1.53 8.36
CA TYR A 171 8.58 -1.93 7.08
C TYR A 171 7.53 -2.51 6.12
N SER A 172 6.70 -3.43 6.60
CA SER A 172 5.64 -4.02 5.79
C SER A 172 4.54 -3.01 5.43
N GLY A 173 4.33 -1.98 6.28
CA GLY A 173 3.47 -0.85 5.96
C GLY A 173 4.00 -0.05 4.78
N VAL A 174 5.31 0.24 4.73
CA VAL A 174 5.96 0.92 3.59
C VAL A 174 5.91 0.04 2.33
N MET A 175 5.99 -1.28 2.44
CA MET A 175 5.78 -2.20 1.32
C MET A 175 4.34 -2.20 0.78
N GLY A 176 3.35 -1.82 1.62
CA GLY A 176 1.95 -1.67 1.22
C GLY A 176 0.92 -2.53 1.95
N LEU A 177 1.31 -3.24 3.02
CA LEU A 177 0.41 -3.95 3.93
C LEU A 177 1.04 -4.06 5.33
N PRO A 178 0.63 -3.25 6.32
CA PRO A 178 1.18 -3.32 7.68
C PRO A 178 0.71 -4.62 8.36
N ILE A 179 1.61 -5.60 8.46
CA ILE A 179 1.30 -6.98 8.91
C ILE A 179 0.71 -6.99 10.31
N TYR A 180 1.27 -6.23 11.26
CA TYR A 180 0.78 -6.20 12.63
C TYR A 180 -0.66 -5.69 12.71
N GLU A 181 -0.94 -4.52 12.15
CA GLU A 181 -2.27 -3.91 12.16
C GLU A 181 -3.27 -4.75 11.35
N THR A 182 -2.81 -5.35 10.24
CA THR A 182 -3.63 -6.27 9.44
C THR A 182 -4.02 -7.50 10.25
N ALA A 183 -3.10 -8.10 11.01
CA ALA A 183 -3.41 -9.25 11.88
C ALA A 183 -4.42 -8.88 12.98
N GLN A 184 -4.27 -7.69 13.60
CA GLN A 184 -5.25 -7.20 14.58
C GLN A 184 -6.63 -6.97 13.95
N LEU A 185 -6.66 -6.46 12.71
CA LEU A 185 -7.90 -6.27 11.97
C LEU A 185 -8.57 -7.61 11.64
N LEU A 186 -7.82 -8.59 11.14
CA LEU A 186 -8.31 -9.95 10.84
C LEU A 186 -8.88 -10.63 12.09
N LYS A 187 -8.21 -10.49 13.24
CA LYS A 187 -8.69 -11.05 14.52
C LYS A 187 -10.07 -10.54 14.90
N LYS A 188 -10.39 -9.27 14.62
CA LYS A 188 -11.74 -8.72 14.85
C LYS A 188 -12.81 -9.43 14.03
N PHE A 189 -12.45 -10.03 12.90
CA PHE A 189 -13.32 -10.80 12.02
C PHE A 189 -13.22 -12.32 12.26
N HIS A 190 -12.64 -12.72 13.40
CA HIS A 190 -12.45 -14.12 13.79
C HIS A 190 -11.58 -14.92 12.81
N ILE A 191 -10.68 -14.23 12.11
CA ILE A 191 -9.69 -14.84 11.21
C ILE A 191 -8.35 -14.88 11.92
N HIS A 192 -7.83 -16.09 12.13
CA HIS A 192 -6.53 -16.32 12.76
C HIS A 192 -5.44 -16.46 11.69
N VAL A 193 -4.27 -15.89 11.96
CA VAL A 193 -3.15 -15.87 11.02
C VAL A 193 -2.22 -17.09 11.17
N PHE A 194 -2.28 -17.81 12.26
CA PHE A 194 -1.63 -19.11 12.54
C PHE A 194 -2.15 -19.72 13.84
#